data_a9a926a8b8cb71fe3024ecf34efd8289
#
_entry.id   a9a926a8b8cb71fe3024ecf34efd8289
#
_cell.length_a   1.000
_cell.length_b   1.000
_cell.length_c   1.000
_cell.angle_alpha   90.00
_cell.angle_beta   90.00
_cell.angle_gamma   90.00
#
_symmetry.space_group_name_H-M   'P 1'
#
loop_
_entity.id
_entity.type
_entity.pdbx_description
1 polymer ?
#
loop_
_entity_poly.entity_id
_entity_poly.type
_entity_poly.pdbx_seq_one_letter_code
_entity_poly.pdbx_strand_id
1 'polypeptide(L)'
;PRSTLFPYTTLFRSYTLTKNKFKRTGYVFEGWNTKKNGKGDFYEDGEDIRNITAKNGKTVTLYAQWSKKQYMIKYVLDGGTISSENPTGYYYDTPTIQLAAATKEGYTFKGWYTDSAFKNKITKIKKGTRKNYKLYAKWKINTYNIVFDGNGATSGLMKSISSCKYNTSYKLSANTFQRNGYKFIGWSTKADGSDTFYGDGATVSNLSLTNGATVKLYAQWEAL
;
A
#
# COMPACT_ATOMS: atom_id res chain seq x y z
N PRO A 1 -18.24 -55.58 66.81
CA PRO A 1 -17.24 -55.01 65.94
C PRO A 1 -17.89 -54.22 64.81
N ARG A 2 -17.72 -52.93 64.86
CA ARG A 2 -18.29 -51.99 63.88
C ARG A 2 -17.24 -51.72 62.84
N SER A 3 -17.56 -52.02 61.59
CA SER A 3 -16.85 -51.49 60.44
C SER A 3 -17.84 -50.66 59.66
N THR A 4 -17.71 -49.35 59.76
CA THR A 4 -18.34 -48.39 58.83
C THR A 4 -17.22 -47.74 58.05
N LEU A 5 -16.84 -48.40 56.97
CA LEU A 5 -16.05 -47.79 55.92
C LEU A 5 -17.07 -47.12 54.98
N PHE A 6 -17.20 -45.84 55.11
CA PHE A 6 -17.76 -45.01 54.01
C PHE A 6 -16.61 -44.68 53.06
N PRO A 7 -16.66 -45.13 51.83
CA PRO A 7 -15.78 -44.60 50.83
C PRO A 7 -16.19 -43.15 50.60
N TYR A 8 -15.33 -42.23 50.97
CA TYR A 8 -15.40 -40.86 50.45
C TYR A 8 -15.12 -40.93 48.95
N THR A 9 -16.16 -41.24 48.20
CA THR A 9 -16.16 -40.91 46.78
C THR A 9 -16.26 -39.41 46.71
N THR A 10 -15.12 -38.73 46.65
CA THR A 10 -15.01 -37.36 46.19
C THR A 10 -15.56 -37.35 44.75
N LEU A 11 -16.87 -37.09 44.63
CA LEU A 11 -17.51 -36.83 43.37
C LEU A 11 -16.84 -35.58 42.80
N PHE A 12 -15.82 -35.79 41.97
CA PHE A 12 -15.26 -34.75 41.12
C PHE A 12 -16.34 -34.25 40.14
N ARG A 13 -17.17 -33.33 40.60
CA ARG A 13 -18.17 -32.71 39.74
C ARG A 13 -17.41 -31.82 38.73
N SER A 14 -17.42 -32.23 37.49
CA SER A 14 -17.06 -31.33 36.37
C SER A 14 -18.29 -30.53 35.95
N TYR A 15 -18.10 -29.29 35.60
CA TYR A 15 -19.13 -28.42 35.04
C TYR A 15 -18.61 -27.89 33.72
N THR A 16 -19.38 -28.08 32.65
CA THR A 16 -19.11 -27.42 31.37
C THR A 16 -19.54 -25.96 31.47
N LEU A 17 -18.64 -25.02 31.23
CA LEU A 17 -18.96 -23.60 31.17
C LEU A 17 -19.94 -23.34 30.04
N THR A 18 -20.99 -22.59 30.34
CA THR A 18 -21.89 -22.13 29.29
C THR A 18 -21.14 -21.22 28.32
N LYS A 19 -21.26 -21.52 27.01
CA LYS A 19 -20.63 -20.74 25.95
C LYS A 19 -21.01 -19.25 26.04
N ASN A 20 -20.02 -18.39 25.80
CA ASN A 20 -20.17 -16.95 25.86
C ASN A 20 -21.25 -16.44 24.91
N LYS A 21 -22.16 -15.62 25.42
CA LYS A 21 -23.17 -14.87 24.64
C LYS A 21 -22.92 -13.36 24.66
N PHE A 22 -21.93 -12.88 25.43
CA PHE A 22 -21.59 -11.46 25.48
C PHE A 22 -20.89 -11.02 24.18
N LYS A 23 -21.15 -9.78 23.79
CA LYS A 23 -20.52 -9.14 22.62
C LYS A 23 -19.91 -7.83 23.06
N ARG A 24 -18.70 -7.55 22.58
CA ARG A 24 -18.02 -6.29 22.78
C ARG A 24 -17.53 -5.77 21.42
N THR A 25 -18.07 -4.59 21.02
CA THR A 25 -17.77 -4.01 19.70
C THR A 25 -16.28 -3.76 19.51
N GLY A 26 -15.70 -4.29 18.45
CA GLY A 26 -14.27 -4.14 18.13
C GLY A 26 -13.34 -5.05 18.94
N TYR A 27 -13.89 -6.03 19.66
CA TYR A 27 -13.12 -7.01 20.44
C TYR A 27 -13.47 -8.44 20.07
N VAL A 28 -12.54 -9.34 20.34
CA VAL A 28 -12.72 -10.79 20.28
C VAL A 28 -12.76 -11.29 21.73
N PHE A 29 -13.69 -12.18 22.03
CA PHE A 29 -13.71 -12.88 23.30
C PHE A 29 -12.61 -13.94 23.31
N GLU A 30 -11.79 -13.93 24.36
CA GLU A 30 -10.65 -14.85 24.49
C GLU A 30 -10.95 -16.00 25.45
N GLY A 31 -11.77 -15.79 26.46
CA GLY A 31 -12.09 -16.75 27.47
C GLY A 31 -12.48 -16.10 28.80
N TRP A 32 -12.46 -16.88 29.86
CA TRP A 32 -12.84 -16.50 31.20
C TRP A 32 -11.63 -16.48 32.14
N ASN A 33 -11.65 -15.63 33.15
CA ASN A 33 -10.60 -15.59 34.16
C ASN A 33 -11.17 -15.37 35.56
N THR A 34 -10.56 -15.95 36.58
CA THR A 34 -10.99 -15.79 37.98
C THR A 34 -10.71 -14.38 38.53
N LYS A 35 -9.90 -13.57 37.84
CA LYS A 35 -9.62 -12.18 38.19
C LYS A 35 -9.94 -11.26 36.99
N LYS A 36 -10.54 -10.11 37.29
CA LYS A 36 -10.91 -9.09 36.27
C LYS A 36 -9.73 -8.61 35.43
N ASN A 37 -8.52 -8.58 36.02
CA ASN A 37 -7.28 -8.12 35.36
C ASN A 37 -6.58 -9.22 34.54
N GLY A 38 -7.18 -10.41 34.40
CA GLY A 38 -6.63 -11.53 33.63
C GLY A 38 -5.46 -12.27 34.29
N LYS A 39 -5.10 -11.94 35.54
CA LYS A 39 -3.95 -12.53 36.26
C LYS A 39 -4.35 -13.70 37.19
N GLY A 40 -5.53 -14.25 37.06
CA GLY A 40 -6.00 -15.44 37.74
C GLY A 40 -5.96 -16.67 36.83
N ASP A 41 -6.73 -17.70 37.18
CA ASP A 41 -6.85 -18.90 36.37
C ASP A 41 -7.69 -18.60 35.13
N PHE A 42 -7.21 -19.05 33.99
CA PHE A 42 -7.85 -18.85 32.70
C PHE A 42 -8.62 -20.13 32.31
N TYR A 43 -9.78 -19.94 31.69
CA TYR A 43 -10.62 -21.00 31.16
C TYR A 43 -11.11 -20.65 29.76
N GLU A 44 -11.11 -21.63 28.87
CA GLU A 44 -11.62 -21.48 27.51
C GLU A 44 -13.16 -21.39 27.48
N ASP A 45 -13.71 -20.99 26.34
CA ASP A 45 -15.16 -20.91 26.16
C ASP A 45 -15.79 -22.30 26.05
N GLY A 46 -16.65 -22.63 27.01
CA GLY A 46 -17.30 -23.96 27.09
C GLY A 46 -16.39 -25.03 27.68
N GLU A 47 -15.31 -24.69 28.36
CA GLU A 47 -14.41 -25.63 29.03
C GLU A 47 -15.09 -26.41 30.16
N ASP A 48 -14.68 -27.67 30.33
CA ASP A 48 -15.06 -28.50 31.46
C ASP A 48 -14.17 -28.21 32.67
N ILE A 49 -14.70 -27.51 33.66
CA ILE A 49 -14.00 -27.09 34.83
C ILE A 49 -14.20 -28.02 36.02
N ARG A 50 -13.18 -28.20 36.85
CA ARG A 50 -13.23 -29.01 38.08
C ARG A 50 -12.58 -28.24 39.23
N ASN A 51 -13.14 -28.42 40.44
CA ASN A 51 -12.52 -27.95 41.68
C ASN A 51 -12.12 -26.45 41.67
N ILE A 52 -12.93 -25.59 41.07
CA ILE A 52 -12.65 -24.14 40.97
C ILE A 52 -12.61 -23.45 42.34
N THR A 53 -13.15 -24.09 43.39
CA THR A 53 -13.07 -23.69 44.77
C THR A 53 -13.20 -24.92 45.71
N ALA A 54 -12.41 -24.93 46.78
CA ALA A 54 -12.51 -25.91 47.85
C ALA A 54 -13.56 -25.54 48.90
N LYS A 55 -14.11 -24.32 48.87
CA LYS A 55 -15.07 -23.82 49.86
C LYS A 55 -16.52 -24.17 49.48
N ASN A 56 -17.22 -24.92 50.39
CA ASN A 56 -18.62 -25.25 50.16
C ASN A 56 -19.49 -23.99 50.13
N GLY A 57 -20.44 -23.94 49.17
CA GLY A 57 -21.38 -22.82 48.99
C GLY A 57 -20.78 -21.53 48.47
N LYS A 58 -19.50 -21.50 48.10
CA LYS A 58 -18.87 -20.30 47.58
C LYS A 58 -19.25 -20.05 46.10
N THR A 59 -19.65 -18.82 45.81
CA THR A 59 -19.78 -18.34 44.42
C THR A 59 -18.40 -17.90 43.90
N VAL A 60 -18.04 -18.41 42.73
CA VAL A 60 -16.85 -17.98 41.99
C VAL A 60 -17.31 -17.17 40.80
N THR A 61 -16.81 -15.93 40.67
CA THR A 61 -17.10 -15.06 39.55
C THR A 61 -16.02 -15.22 38.49
N LEU A 62 -16.45 -15.50 37.24
CA LEU A 62 -15.57 -15.52 36.08
C LEU A 62 -15.75 -14.24 35.27
N TYR A 63 -14.66 -13.65 34.90
CA TYR A 63 -14.60 -12.38 34.18
C TYR A 63 -14.21 -12.65 32.73
N ALA A 64 -15.04 -12.17 31.79
CA ALA A 64 -14.77 -12.27 30.36
C ALA A 64 -13.49 -11.49 30.01
N GLN A 65 -12.59 -12.16 29.31
CA GLN A 65 -11.35 -11.56 28.77
C GLN A 65 -11.55 -11.25 27.28
N TRP A 66 -11.02 -10.12 26.84
CA TRP A 66 -11.22 -9.57 25.51
C TRP A 66 -9.94 -9.03 24.94
N SER A 67 -9.61 -9.38 23.68
CA SER A 67 -8.58 -8.74 22.89
C SER A 67 -9.18 -7.79 21.85
N LYS A 68 -8.42 -6.75 21.45
CA LYS A 68 -8.84 -5.87 20.36
C LYS A 68 -8.80 -6.62 19.04
N LYS A 69 -9.91 -6.62 18.29
CA LYS A 69 -9.96 -7.20 16.95
C LYS A 69 -9.19 -6.32 15.98
N GLN A 70 -8.14 -6.87 15.37
CA GLN A 70 -7.40 -6.21 14.30
C GLN A 70 -8.10 -6.43 12.95
N TYR A 71 -8.15 -5.39 12.14
CA TYR A 71 -8.60 -5.39 10.75
C TYR A 71 -7.42 -5.10 9.85
N MET A 72 -7.29 -5.85 8.76
CA MET A 72 -6.13 -5.78 7.87
C MET A 72 -6.41 -4.88 6.66
N ILE A 73 -5.35 -4.23 6.18
CA ILE A 73 -5.34 -3.47 4.93
C ILE A 73 -4.30 -4.11 4.02
N LYS A 74 -4.73 -4.66 2.90
CA LYS A 74 -3.87 -5.18 1.83
C LYS A 74 -3.83 -4.18 0.69
N TYR A 75 -2.63 -3.80 0.25
CA TYR A 75 -2.41 -2.88 -0.87
C TYR A 75 -2.00 -3.67 -2.12
N VAL A 76 -2.60 -3.33 -3.26
CA VAL A 76 -2.26 -3.84 -4.59
C VAL A 76 -1.68 -2.67 -5.37
N LEU A 77 -0.38 -2.67 -5.58
CA LEU A 77 0.41 -1.53 -6.03
C LEU A 77 0.72 -1.55 -7.53
N ASP A 78 0.58 -2.69 -8.19
CA ASP A 78 0.88 -2.85 -9.61
C ASP A 78 2.24 -2.25 -10.01
N GLY A 79 3.29 -2.66 -9.30
CA GLY A 79 4.65 -2.20 -9.50
C GLY A 79 5.00 -0.84 -8.86
N GLY A 80 4.10 -0.26 -8.07
CA GLY A 80 4.39 0.93 -7.27
C GLY A 80 4.94 0.61 -5.89
N THR A 81 5.31 1.65 -5.16
CA THR A 81 5.80 1.61 -3.77
C THR A 81 4.82 2.33 -2.86
N ILE A 82 4.49 1.70 -1.73
CA ILE A 82 3.60 2.29 -0.72
C ILE A 82 4.34 3.30 0.14
N SER A 83 3.65 4.37 0.56
CA SER A 83 4.14 5.26 1.61
C SER A 83 4.16 4.54 2.96
N SER A 84 5.21 4.76 3.76
CA SER A 84 5.32 4.28 5.14
C SER A 84 4.23 4.82 6.08
N GLU A 85 3.55 5.90 5.71
CA GLU A 85 2.40 6.46 6.44
C GLU A 85 1.14 5.59 6.36
N ASN A 86 1.08 4.65 5.41
CA ASN A 86 -0.06 3.77 5.21
C ASN A 86 0.07 2.51 6.08
N PRO A 87 -0.76 2.31 7.11
CA PRO A 87 -0.70 1.14 7.96
C PRO A 87 -1.23 -0.11 7.24
N THR A 88 -0.74 -1.28 7.62
CA THR A 88 -1.21 -2.58 7.13
C THR A 88 -2.36 -3.16 7.96
N GLY A 89 -2.70 -2.52 9.08
CA GLY A 89 -3.79 -2.93 9.96
C GLY A 89 -4.27 -1.81 10.86
N TYR A 90 -5.45 -1.98 11.45
CA TYR A 90 -6.07 -1.01 12.35
C TYR A 90 -7.06 -1.69 13.30
N TYR A 91 -7.47 -0.95 14.34
CA TYR A 91 -8.48 -1.37 15.29
C TYR A 91 -9.74 -0.49 15.17
N TYR A 92 -10.85 -0.93 15.74
CA TYR A 92 -12.10 -0.18 15.76
C TYR A 92 -11.94 1.26 16.30
N ASP A 93 -11.11 1.44 17.32
CA ASP A 93 -10.87 2.72 18.00
C ASP A 93 -9.71 3.53 17.40
N THR A 94 -9.01 3.00 16.38
CA THR A 94 -7.97 3.74 15.66
C THR A 94 -8.57 5.04 15.10
N PRO A 95 -7.90 6.20 15.27
CA PRO A 95 -8.31 7.43 14.63
C PRO A 95 -8.49 7.28 13.12
N THR A 96 -9.25 8.18 12.50
CA THR A 96 -9.41 8.16 11.04
C THR A 96 -8.05 8.18 10.35
N ILE A 97 -7.80 7.16 9.53
CA ILE A 97 -6.57 7.00 8.74
C ILE A 97 -6.78 7.73 7.42
N GLN A 98 -5.95 8.72 7.13
CA GLN A 98 -5.84 9.31 5.79
C GLN A 98 -4.91 8.42 4.97
N LEU A 99 -5.30 8.06 3.75
CA LEU A 99 -4.50 7.20 2.89
C LEU A 99 -3.53 8.06 2.08
N ALA A 100 -2.24 7.96 2.40
CA ALA A 100 -1.18 8.63 1.67
C ALA A 100 -1.03 8.05 0.24
N ALA A 101 -0.54 8.88 -0.69
CA ALA A 101 -0.28 8.45 -2.06
C ALA A 101 0.84 7.42 -2.13
N ALA A 102 0.71 6.46 -3.04
CA ALA A 102 1.82 5.60 -3.44
C ALA A 102 2.62 6.25 -4.58
N THR A 103 3.83 5.77 -4.84
CA THR A 103 4.71 6.23 -5.91
C THR A 103 4.96 5.12 -6.93
N LYS A 104 5.09 5.49 -8.20
CA LYS A 104 5.51 4.60 -9.29
C LYS A 104 6.25 5.42 -10.33
N GLU A 105 7.47 5.02 -10.65
CA GLU A 105 8.30 5.74 -11.60
C GLU A 105 7.64 5.85 -12.98
N GLY A 106 7.61 7.06 -13.53
CA GLY A 106 6.96 7.35 -14.81
C GLY A 106 5.43 7.31 -14.80
N TYR A 107 4.81 7.28 -13.63
CA TYR A 107 3.36 7.27 -13.47
C TYR A 107 2.88 8.30 -12.45
N THR A 108 1.68 8.80 -12.66
CA THR A 108 0.95 9.66 -11.72
C THR A 108 -0.08 8.85 -10.95
N PHE A 109 -0.02 8.89 -9.62
CA PHE A 109 -1.01 8.27 -8.75
C PHE A 109 -2.37 8.95 -8.88
N LYS A 110 -3.44 8.17 -9.10
CA LYS A 110 -4.83 8.66 -9.27
C LYS A 110 -5.74 8.36 -8.08
N GLY A 111 -5.23 7.62 -7.11
CA GLY A 111 -5.93 7.33 -5.85
C GLY A 111 -6.04 5.86 -5.54
N TRP A 112 -6.54 5.60 -4.34
CA TRP A 112 -6.87 4.27 -3.86
C TRP A 112 -8.32 3.91 -4.19
N TYR A 113 -8.55 2.65 -4.50
CA TYR A 113 -9.86 2.09 -4.83
C TYR A 113 -10.11 0.79 -4.09
N THR A 114 -11.36 0.51 -3.72
CA THR A 114 -11.74 -0.73 -3.03
C THR A 114 -12.05 -1.89 -3.98
N ASP A 115 -11.98 -1.66 -5.27
CA ASP A 115 -12.22 -2.65 -6.33
C ASP A 115 -11.21 -2.51 -7.47
N SER A 116 -10.93 -3.62 -8.15
CA SER A 116 -9.97 -3.68 -9.28
C SER A 116 -10.47 -3.00 -10.56
N ALA A 117 -11.76 -2.70 -10.66
CA ALA A 117 -12.35 -1.96 -11.78
C ALA A 117 -12.26 -0.43 -11.58
N PHE A 118 -11.69 0.01 -10.46
CA PHE A 118 -11.50 1.42 -10.11
C PHE A 118 -12.79 2.25 -10.11
N LYS A 119 -13.90 1.67 -9.63
CA LYS A 119 -15.20 2.34 -9.52
C LYS A 119 -15.37 3.07 -8.19
N ASN A 120 -14.89 2.48 -7.09
CA ASN A 120 -15.11 2.95 -5.73
C ASN A 120 -13.83 3.53 -5.13
N LYS A 121 -13.65 4.84 -5.29
CA LYS A 121 -12.50 5.58 -4.75
C LYS A 121 -12.61 5.73 -3.24
N ILE A 122 -11.49 5.59 -2.54
CA ILE A 122 -11.37 5.80 -1.10
C ILE A 122 -10.16 6.69 -0.78
N THR A 123 -10.32 7.63 0.13
CA THR A 123 -9.25 8.54 0.57
C THR A 123 -8.88 8.36 2.04
N LYS A 124 -9.79 7.76 2.82
CA LYS A 124 -9.62 7.57 4.27
C LYS A 124 -10.40 6.37 4.78
N ILE A 125 -9.94 5.78 5.86
CA ILE A 125 -10.66 4.78 6.65
C ILE A 125 -11.14 5.47 7.93
N LYS A 126 -12.45 5.60 8.08
CA LYS A 126 -13.04 6.30 9.23
C LYS A 126 -12.89 5.50 10.52
N LYS A 127 -12.66 6.17 11.66
CA LYS A 127 -12.77 5.58 13.00
C LYS A 127 -14.11 4.83 13.13
N GLY A 128 -14.09 3.69 13.79
CA GLY A 128 -15.28 2.85 13.96
C GLY A 128 -15.53 1.86 12.83
N THR A 129 -14.70 1.87 11.75
CA THR A 129 -14.79 0.86 10.67
C THR A 129 -14.40 -0.52 11.19
N ARG A 130 -15.12 -1.56 10.72
CA ARG A 130 -15.02 -2.95 11.21
C ARG A 130 -14.92 -3.95 10.08
N LYS A 131 -14.04 -3.72 9.09
CA LYS A 131 -13.82 -4.64 7.96
C LYS A 131 -12.38 -4.61 7.47
N ASN A 132 -11.94 -5.68 6.86
CA ASN A 132 -10.67 -5.69 6.14
C ASN A 132 -10.81 -4.93 4.82
N TYR A 133 -9.70 -4.34 4.37
CA TYR A 133 -9.62 -3.68 3.07
C TYR A 133 -8.63 -4.38 2.15
N LYS A 134 -8.96 -4.40 0.86
CA LYS A 134 -8.02 -4.61 -0.23
C LYS A 134 -8.09 -3.37 -1.09
N LEU A 135 -7.00 -2.61 -1.13
CA LEU A 135 -6.92 -1.30 -1.79
C LEU A 135 -6.04 -1.42 -3.03
N TYR A 136 -6.55 -0.92 -4.15
CA TYR A 136 -5.89 -0.94 -5.44
C TYR A 136 -5.40 0.47 -5.78
N ALA A 137 -4.11 0.60 -6.08
CA ALA A 137 -3.53 1.83 -6.59
C ALA A 137 -3.91 2.02 -8.05
N LYS A 138 -4.51 3.15 -8.40
CA LYS A 138 -4.77 3.52 -9.79
C LYS A 138 -3.66 4.42 -10.30
N TRP A 139 -3.12 4.10 -11.46
CA TRP A 139 -2.03 4.80 -12.11
C TRP A 139 -2.45 5.40 -13.45
N LYS A 140 -1.85 6.53 -13.81
CA LYS A 140 -1.86 7.09 -15.15
C LYS A 140 -0.42 7.20 -15.62
N ILE A 141 -0.09 6.61 -16.79
CA ILE A 141 1.22 6.75 -17.39
C ILE A 141 1.52 8.23 -17.66
N ASN A 142 2.72 8.67 -17.33
CA ASN A 142 3.18 10.04 -17.62
C ASN A 142 3.51 10.18 -19.09
N THR A 143 3.29 11.38 -19.61
CA THR A 143 3.65 11.75 -20.97
C THR A 143 4.54 12.98 -20.95
N TYR A 144 5.42 13.10 -21.96
CA TYR A 144 6.29 14.25 -22.19
C TYR A 144 6.31 14.61 -23.67
N ASN A 145 6.85 15.77 -24.00
CA ASN A 145 7.05 16.20 -25.38
C ASN A 145 8.55 16.30 -25.66
N ILE A 146 8.94 16.04 -26.91
CA ILE A 146 10.30 16.27 -27.41
C ILE A 146 10.23 17.43 -28.38
N VAL A 147 11.02 18.46 -28.14
CA VAL A 147 11.19 19.60 -29.04
C VAL A 147 12.63 19.66 -29.52
N PHE A 148 12.82 20.05 -30.75
CA PHE A 148 14.13 20.18 -31.37
C PHE A 148 14.52 21.65 -31.41
N ASP A 149 15.74 21.94 -30.97
CA ASP A 149 16.36 23.27 -31.02
C ASP A 149 17.52 23.22 -31.99
N GLY A 150 17.52 24.10 -32.99
CA GLY A 150 18.57 24.12 -34.03
C GLY A 150 19.91 24.54 -33.53
N ASN A 151 20.04 25.11 -32.31
CA ASN A 151 21.27 25.45 -31.63
C ASN A 151 22.30 26.19 -32.55
N GLY A 152 21.84 27.31 -33.08
CA GLY A 152 22.62 28.09 -34.04
C GLY A 152 22.43 27.69 -35.50
N ALA A 153 21.42 26.92 -35.84
CA ALA A 153 21.02 26.63 -37.21
C ALA A 153 20.69 27.92 -37.95
N THR A 154 21.09 27.99 -39.23
CA THR A 154 20.81 29.14 -40.11
C THR A 154 19.47 28.95 -40.91
N SER A 155 18.99 27.71 -41.01
CA SER A 155 17.72 27.38 -41.66
C SER A 155 17.19 26.03 -41.24
N GLY A 156 15.98 25.66 -41.68
CA GLY A 156 15.29 24.42 -41.38
C GLY A 156 14.30 24.55 -40.20
N LEU A 157 13.42 23.60 -40.09
CA LEU A 157 12.40 23.48 -39.04
C LEU A 157 12.19 22.01 -38.71
N MET A 158 12.02 21.70 -37.42
CA MET A 158 11.69 20.36 -36.93
C MET A 158 10.35 20.38 -36.20
N LYS A 159 9.50 19.41 -36.49
CA LYS A 159 8.26 19.20 -35.71
C LYS A 159 8.57 18.50 -34.39
N SER A 160 7.96 18.97 -33.31
CA SER A 160 8.01 18.30 -32.02
C SER A 160 7.30 16.94 -32.06
N ILE A 161 7.76 16.01 -31.22
CA ILE A 161 7.07 14.74 -30.96
C ILE A 161 6.31 14.93 -29.65
N SER A 162 4.97 14.92 -29.75
CA SER A 162 4.09 15.21 -28.61
C SER A 162 3.52 13.95 -27.99
N SER A 163 3.22 14.04 -26.68
CA SER A 163 2.56 12.97 -25.89
C SER A 163 3.31 11.64 -25.89
N CYS A 164 4.65 11.71 -25.88
CA CYS A 164 5.51 10.54 -25.70
C CYS A 164 5.21 9.91 -24.34
N LYS A 165 4.80 8.64 -24.34
CA LYS A 165 4.50 7.90 -23.09
C LYS A 165 5.77 7.36 -22.49
N TYR A 166 5.86 7.38 -21.18
CA TYR A 166 6.89 6.64 -20.43
C TYR A 166 6.86 5.15 -20.82
N ASN A 167 7.99 4.45 -20.78
CA ASN A 167 8.15 3.07 -21.23
C ASN A 167 7.74 2.79 -22.68
N THR A 168 7.81 3.80 -23.55
CA THR A 168 7.58 3.65 -24.97
C THR A 168 8.75 4.25 -25.74
N SER A 169 9.22 3.55 -26.77
CA SER A 169 10.30 4.01 -27.63
C SER A 169 9.76 4.87 -28.78
N TYR A 170 10.48 5.95 -29.10
CA TYR A 170 10.18 6.88 -30.17
C TYR A 170 11.40 7.07 -31.05
N LYS A 171 11.23 6.95 -32.37
CA LYS A 171 12.28 7.31 -33.33
C LYS A 171 12.28 8.79 -33.53
N LEU A 172 13.45 9.44 -33.34
CA LEU A 172 13.64 10.86 -33.64
C LEU A 172 13.49 11.06 -35.15
N SER A 173 12.89 12.19 -35.55
CA SER A 173 12.85 12.59 -36.97
C SER A 173 14.28 12.91 -37.41
N ALA A 174 14.59 12.59 -38.68
CA ALA A 174 15.86 13.00 -39.27
C ALA A 174 16.00 14.52 -39.26
N ASN A 175 17.22 14.99 -38.99
CA ASN A 175 17.51 16.41 -38.93
C ASN A 175 17.20 17.13 -40.24
N THR A 176 16.51 18.26 -40.13
CA THR A 176 16.27 19.19 -41.26
C THR A 176 16.85 20.57 -41.03
N PHE A 177 17.50 20.82 -39.87
CA PHE A 177 18.24 22.05 -39.65
C PHE A 177 19.54 22.07 -40.47
N GLN A 178 19.96 23.27 -40.88
CA GLN A 178 21.22 23.51 -41.55
C GLN A 178 21.96 24.65 -40.83
N ARG A 179 23.30 24.57 -40.82
CA ARG A 179 24.17 25.62 -40.28
C ARG A 179 25.33 25.84 -41.23
N ASN A 180 25.47 27.05 -41.77
CA ASN A 180 26.50 27.36 -42.75
C ASN A 180 27.90 27.13 -42.15
N GLY A 181 28.77 26.39 -42.88
CA GLY A 181 30.13 26.06 -42.46
C GLY A 181 30.20 24.94 -41.39
N TYR A 182 29.10 24.25 -41.14
CA TYR A 182 29.05 23.18 -40.14
C TYR A 182 28.31 21.93 -40.62
N LYS A 183 28.71 20.80 -40.12
CA LYS A 183 28.06 19.51 -40.30
C LYS A 183 27.28 19.15 -39.03
N PHE A 184 26.02 18.71 -39.20
CA PHE A 184 25.25 18.16 -38.12
C PHE A 184 25.84 16.80 -37.65
N ILE A 185 26.05 16.62 -36.35
CA ILE A 185 26.63 15.41 -35.78
C ILE A 185 25.66 14.64 -34.87
N GLY A 186 24.58 15.27 -34.38
CA GLY A 186 23.57 14.61 -33.53
C GLY A 186 22.87 15.59 -32.59
N TRP A 187 22.19 15.04 -31.63
CA TRP A 187 21.39 15.75 -30.65
C TRP A 187 21.95 15.62 -29.25
N SER A 188 21.87 16.64 -28.44
CA SER A 188 22.15 16.55 -26.99
C SER A 188 21.01 17.17 -26.18
N THR A 189 20.86 16.72 -24.94
CA THR A 189 19.91 17.32 -23.98
C THR A 189 20.40 18.66 -23.43
N LYS A 190 21.66 19.04 -23.69
CA LYS A 190 22.22 20.37 -23.41
C LYS A 190 22.78 21.04 -24.67
N ALA A 191 22.66 22.38 -24.72
CA ALA A 191 23.08 23.15 -25.88
C ALA A 191 24.58 23.04 -26.13
N ASP A 192 25.41 22.92 -25.09
CA ASP A 192 26.86 22.77 -25.14
C ASP A 192 27.35 21.35 -25.45
N GLY A 193 26.43 20.39 -25.63
CA GLY A 193 26.75 18.99 -25.90
C GLY A 193 27.26 18.18 -24.70
N SER A 194 27.30 18.76 -23.50
CA SER A 194 27.90 18.15 -22.30
C SER A 194 27.07 17.06 -21.63
N ASP A 195 25.92 16.69 -22.21
CA ASP A 195 25.01 15.69 -21.63
C ASP A 195 24.72 14.57 -22.64
N THR A 196 23.68 13.79 -22.42
CA THR A 196 23.30 12.63 -23.24
C THR A 196 23.23 12.99 -24.72
N PHE A 197 23.94 12.20 -25.54
CA PHE A 197 24.03 12.39 -26.99
C PHE A 197 23.22 11.32 -27.74
N TYR A 198 22.54 11.75 -28.80
CA TYR A 198 21.72 10.89 -29.68
C TYR A 198 22.09 11.15 -31.13
N GLY A 199 22.35 10.09 -31.90
CA GLY A 199 22.55 10.19 -33.34
C GLY A 199 21.28 10.63 -34.08
N ASP A 200 21.45 11.03 -35.36
CA ASP A 200 20.31 11.36 -36.23
C ASP A 200 19.37 10.15 -36.39
N GLY A 201 18.09 10.36 -36.24
CA GLY A 201 17.09 9.28 -36.31
C GLY A 201 17.18 8.24 -35.20
N ALA A 202 17.89 8.51 -34.12
CA ALA A 202 18.01 7.60 -32.98
C ALA A 202 16.66 7.23 -32.37
N THR A 203 16.57 6.04 -31.80
CA THR A 203 15.40 5.62 -30.99
C THR A 203 15.66 5.96 -29.53
N VAL A 204 14.75 6.72 -28.92
CA VAL A 204 14.82 7.20 -27.54
C VAL A 204 13.63 6.72 -26.74
N SER A 205 13.80 6.58 -25.41
CA SER A 205 12.72 6.27 -24.48
C SER A 205 12.99 6.94 -23.14
N ASN A 206 11.96 7.17 -22.35
CA ASN A 206 12.04 7.62 -20.96
C ASN A 206 12.86 8.89 -20.74
N LEU A 207 12.81 9.84 -21.68
CA LEU A 207 13.56 11.09 -21.58
C LEU A 207 13.09 11.98 -20.41
N SER A 208 11.89 11.75 -19.88
CA SER A 208 11.41 12.42 -18.66
C SER A 208 10.44 11.53 -17.88
N LEU A 209 10.57 11.58 -16.54
CA LEU A 209 9.65 10.96 -15.58
C LEU A 209 8.47 11.88 -15.24
N THR A 210 8.58 13.18 -15.54
CA THR A 210 7.60 14.20 -15.15
C THR A 210 6.46 14.29 -16.16
N ASN A 211 5.24 14.17 -15.69
CA ASN A 211 4.07 14.29 -16.57
C ASN A 211 3.94 15.71 -17.14
N GLY A 212 3.80 15.81 -18.45
CA GLY A 212 3.68 17.07 -19.18
C GLY A 212 5.02 17.80 -19.43
N ALA A 213 6.14 17.20 -19.07
CA ALA A 213 7.46 17.81 -19.31
C ALA A 213 7.71 18.03 -20.82
N THR A 214 8.52 19.04 -21.12
CA THR A 214 9.10 19.27 -22.45
C THR A 214 10.60 19.01 -22.37
N VAL A 215 11.06 18.01 -23.10
CA VAL A 215 12.47 17.68 -23.26
C VAL A 215 12.96 18.34 -24.53
N LYS A 216 13.97 19.21 -24.41
CA LYS A 216 14.58 19.89 -25.55
C LYS A 216 15.82 19.11 -25.98
N LEU A 217 15.93 18.83 -27.28
CA LEU A 217 17.10 18.25 -27.92
C LEU A 217 17.75 19.32 -28.77
N TYR A 218 19.00 19.63 -28.48
CA TYR A 218 19.79 20.67 -29.15
C TYR A 218 20.66 20.03 -30.24
N ALA A 219 20.56 20.57 -31.44
CA ALA A 219 21.45 20.18 -32.54
C ALA A 219 22.93 20.41 -32.14
N GLN A 220 23.76 19.42 -32.43
CA GLN A 220 25.21 19.50 -32.23
C GLN A 220 25.88 19.60 -33.61
N TRP A 221 26.87 20.47 -33.70
CA TRP A 221 27.51 20.86 -34.94
C TRP A 221 29.01 20.73 -34.86
N GLU A 222 29.63 20.23 -35.93
CA GLU A 222 31.09 20.19 -36.14
C GLU A 222 31.46 21.12 -37.29
N ALA A 223 32.51 21.91 -37.15
CA ALA A 223 32.99 22.78 -38.23
C ALA A 223 33.49 21.94 -39.42
N LEU A 224 33.25 22.41 -40.63
CA LEU A 224 33.68 21.76 -41.86
C LEU A 224 35.15 22.08 -42.16
#